data_b61b8d1d819a61a35ce223a0abb0e5f8
#
_entry.id   b61b8d1d819a61a35ce223a0abb0e5f8
#
_cell.length_a   1.000
_cell.length_b   1.000
_cell.length_c   1.000
_cell.angle_alpha   90.00
_cell.angle_beta   90.00
_cell.angle_gamma   90.00
#
_symmetry.space_group_name_H-M   'P 1'
#
loop_
_entity.id
_entity.type
_entity.pdbx_description
1 polymer ?
#
loop_
_entity_poly.entity_id
_entity_poly.type
_entity_poly.pdbx_seq_one_letter_code
_entity_poly.pdbx_strand_id
1 'polypeptide(L)'
;GKIGDETKTERTFRHCCCSLDGIKETMAVEIRGTGSYIPEKIVENRELEQMVETTEVWIRERTGICRRHIAEKETVVDMGVQAAMQALEHSGISAKEIDLLIVSTLSAETVMPSVSCRIQERIGAVRAVCFDLNAACSGFLLAYQSAEAYLESGAYKTALIIGSERLSNIIDWKDRNSCILFGDGAGAVVLTCTDKKGYRFISHSDGSMGNALRLEHHYDRNLETEQHRLSIEQSASSKVSMDGQAVFRFAVRRVPQVIEEVLCINGLSREEIDCYVLHQANQRIVEAVA
;
A
#
# COMPACT_ATOMS: atom_id res chain seq x y z
N GLY A 1 -34.20 -29.77 9.02
CA GLY A 1 -32.91 -29.46 9.52
C GLY A 1 -31.96 -29.18 8.39
N LYS A 2 -31.67 -27.90 8.11
CA LYS A 2 -30.56 -27.48 7.26
C LYS A 2 -29.53 -26.87 8.21
N ILE A 3 -28.48 -27.62 8.50
CA ILE A 3 -27.26 -27.10 9.13
C ILE A 3 -26.45 -26.50 8.01
N GLY A 4 -26.18 -25.21 8.12
CA GLY A 4 -25.46 -24.44 7.13
C GLY A 4 -24.03 -24.92 6.94
N ASP A 5 -23.65 -24.97 5.70
CA ASP A 5 -22.31 -25.26 5.19
C ASP A 5 -21.33 -24.15 5.64
N GLU A 6 -20.64 -24.36 6.75
CA GLU A 6 -19.48 -23.54 7.11
C GLU A 6 -18.41 -23.81 6.06
N THR A 7 -18.15 -22.83 5.22
CA THR A 7 -17.20 -22.94 4.13
C THR A 7 -15.83 -23.35 4.66
N LYS A 8 -15.16 -24.27 3.96
CA LYS A 8 -13.82 -24.82 4.29
C LYS A 8 -12.79 -23.76 4.65
N THR A 9 -12.98 -22.53 4.20
CA THR A 9 -12.12 -21.36 4.46
C THR A 9 -12.16 -20.93 5.95
N GLU A 10 -13.27 -21.07 6.66
CA GLU A 10 -13.38 -20.67 8.07
C GLU A 10 -12.64 -21.62 9.02
N ARG A 11 -12.46 -22.90 8.64
CA ARG A 11 -11.71 -23.86 9.46
C ARG A 11 -10.21 -23.66 9.45
N THR A 12 -9.64 -23.08 8.39
CA THR A 12 -8.19 -22.94 8.23
C THR A 12 -7.61 -21.84 9.14
N PHE A 13 -8.40 -20.81 9.46
CA PHE A 13 -7.95 -19.69 10.29
C PHE A 13 -7.87 -19.97 11.79
N ARG A 14 -8.59 -20.96 12.31
CA ARG A 14 -8.63 -21.27 13.75
C ARG A 14 -7.46 -22.13 14.26
N HIS A 15 -6.59 -22.64 13.41
CA HIS A 15 -5.57 -23.65 13.79
C HIS A 15 -4.12 -23.14 13.79
N CYS A 16 -3.84 -21.86 13.58
CA CYS A 16 -2.48 -21.36 13.46
C CYS A 16 -1.80 -20.96 14.78
N CYS A 17 -2.50 -20.98 15.91
CA CYS A 17 -1.93 -20.58 17.21
C CYS A 17 -1.20 -21.71 17.96
N CYS A 18 -1.12 -22.93 17.42
CA CYS A 18 -0.56 -24.07 18.14
C CYS A 18 0.63 -24.68 17.41
N SER A 19 1.80 -24.19 17.70
CA SER A 19 3.15 -24.80 17.71
C SER A 19 4.21 -23.78 17.28
N LEU A 20 4.66 -22.99 18.24
CA LEU A 20 5.74 -22.01 18.08
C LEU A 20 7.11 -22.59 18.45
N ASP A 21 7.19 -23.90 18.70
CA ASP A 21 8.44 -24.57 19.05
C ASP A 21 9.35 -24.67 17.84
N GLY A 22 10.46 -23.92 17.86
CA GLY A 22 11.53 -24.00 16.87
C GLY A 22 11.68 -22.83 15.91
N ILE A 23 10.90 -21.75 16.03
CA ILE A 23 11.11 -20.56 15.20
C ILE A 23 12.22 -19.68 15.84
N LYS A 24 13.28 -19.41 15.05
CA LYS A 24 14.37 -18.49 15.45
C LYS A 24 13.80 -17.16 15.95
N GLU A 25 14.43 -16.62 17.01
CA GLU A 25 14.21 -15.22 17.40
C GLU A 25 14.60 -14.34 16.24
N THR A 26 13.70 -13.42 15.84
CA THR A 26 13.95 -12.43 14.79
C THR A 26 14.72 -11.24 15.41
N MET A 27 15.64 -10.67 14.66
CA MET A 27 16.25 -9.39 15.03
C MET A 27 15.26 -8.26 14.74
N ALA A 28 15.22 -7.24 15.57
CA ALA A 28 14.38 -6.10 15.30
C ALA A 28 14.96 -5.26 14.15
N VAL A 29 14.07 -4.76 13.31
CA VAL A 29 14.40 -3.69 12.38
C VAL A 29 13.86 -2.38 12.93
N GLU A 30 14.68 -1.35 12.94
CA GLU A 30 14.37 -0.03 13.47
C GLU A 30 14.13 0.97 12.35
N ILE A 31 13.06 1.77 12.48
CA ILE A 31 12.83 2.94 11.63
C ILE A 31 13.76 4.05 12.11
N ARG A 32 14.77 4.39 11.30
CA ARG A 32 15.76 5.43 11.59
C ARG A 32 15.30 6.82 11.21
N GLY A 33 14.46 6.92 10.19
CA GLY A 33 13.92 8.18 9.71
C GLY A 33 12.70 7.95 8.85
N THR A 34 11.82 8.93 8.85
CA THR A 34 10.59 8.95 8.06
C THR A 34 10.56 10.19 7.19
N GLY A 35 9.91 10.11 6.03
CA GLY A 35 9.69 11.24 5.16
C GLY A 35 8.37 11.12 4.43
N SER A 36 7.86 12.24 3.97
CA SER A 36 6.61 12.30 3.23
C SER A 36 6.63 13.42 2.19
N TYR A 37 5.80 13.26 1.18
CA TYR A 37 5.48 14.33 0.25
C TYR A 37 3.98 14.34 -0.04
N ILE A 38 3.38 15.50 0.06
CA ILE A 38 1.95 15.73 -0.21
C ILE A 38 1.89 16.84 -1.26
N PRO A 39 1.26 16.63 -2.44
CA PRO A 39 1.08 17.66 -3.45
C PRO A 39 0.38 18.91 -2.90
N GLU A 40 0.72 20.08 -3.43
CA GLU A 40 0.19 21.36 -2.93
C GLU A 40 -1.28 21.57 -3.30
N LYS A 41 -1.69 21.09 -4.50
CA LYS A 41 -3.05 21.30 -4.96
C LYS A 41 -4.05 20.53 -4.13
N ILE A 42 -5.01 21.24 -3.58
CA ILE A 42 -6.13 20.70 -2.82
C ILE A 42 -7.38 20.73 -3.71
N VAL A 43 -8.12 19.62 -3.72
CA VAL A 43 -9.46 19.52 -4.30
C VAL A 43 -10.45 19.27 -3.16
N GLU A 44 -11.36 20.20 -2.94
CA GLU A 44 -12.39 20.10 -1.91
C GLU A 44 -13.61 19.30 -2.38
N ASN A 45 -14.43 18.82 -1.45
CA ASN A 45 -15.64 18.07 -1.77
C ASN A 45 -16.61 18.89 -2.66
N ARG A 46 -16.69 20.21 -2.44
CA ARG A 46 -17.54 21.12 -3.24
C ARG A 46 -17.17 21.17 -4.72
N GLU A 47 -15.90 20.95 -5.05
CA GLU A 47 -15.47 20.88 -6.45
C GLU A 47 -15.98 19.61 -7.11
N LEU A 48 -16.07 18.50 -6.38
CA LEU A 48 -16.62 17.24 -6.87
C LEU A 48 -18.14 17.30 -7.13
N GLU A 49 -18.88 18.18 -6.43
CA GLU A 49 -20.31 18.43 -6.69
C GLU A 49 -20.57 18.95 -8.11
N GLN A 50 -19.56 19.58 -8.71
CA GLN A 50 -19.63 20.07 -10.09
C GLN A 50 -19.31 18.98 -11.14
N MET A 51 -18.72 17.87 -10.71
CA MET A 51 -18.22 16.80 -11.59
C MET A 51 -19.13 15.57 -11.59
N VAL A 52 -19.71 15.23 -10.43
CA VAL A 52 -20.56 14.04 -10.22
C VAL A 52 -21.73 14.38 -9.30
N GLU A 53 -22.80 13.58 -9.39
CA GLU A 53 -23.99 13.74 -8.53
C GLU A 53 -23.66 13.34 -7.08
N THR A 54 -23.21 14.31 -6.27
CA THR A 54 -22.82 14.13 -4.87
C THR A 54 -23.03 15.42 -4.08
N THR A 55 -22.81 15.39 -2.75
CA THR A 55 -22.75 16.57 -1.89
C THR A 55 -21.59 16.46 -0.91
N GLU A 56 -21.05 17.61 -0.46
CA GLU A 56 -20.01 17.66 0.60
C GLU A 56 -20.43 16.87 1.83
N VAL A 57 -21.68 17.05 2.27
CA VAL A 57 -22.24 16.35 3.44
C VAL A 57 -22.21 14.83 3.22
N TRP A 58 -22.69 14.36 2.07
CA TRP A 58 -22.73 12.94 1.74
C TRP A 58 -21.32 12.32 1.70
N ILE A 59 -20.34 12.98 1.08
CA ILE A 59 -18.95 12.50 1.03
C ILE A 59 -18.40 12.40 2.45
N ARG A 60 -18.55 13.44 3.25
CA ARG A 60 -18.04 13.51 4.61
C ARG A 60 -18.64 12.46 5.52
N GLU A 61 -19.95 12.27 5.50
CA GLU A 61 -20.65 11.24 6.31
C GLU A 61 -20.26 9.82 5.92
N ARG A 62 -19.95 9.58 4.63
CA ARG A 62 -19.61 8.25 4.13
C ARG A 62 -18.13 7.89 4.29
N THR A 63 -17.26 8.88 4.25
CA THR A 63 -15.81 8.64 4.16
C THR A 63 -14.97 9.33 5.24
N GLY A 64 -15.49 10.40 5.84
CA GLY A 64 -14.73 11.33 6.69
C GLY A 64 -13.83 12.29 5.89
N ILE A 65 -13.75 12.14 4.57
CA ILE A 65 -12.85 12.91 3.71
C ILE A 65 -13.45 14.29 3.44
N CYS A 66 -12.69 15.35 3.77
CA CYS A 66 -13.06 16.73 3.47
C CYS A 66 -12.39 17.26 2.21
N ARG A 67 -11.17 16.80 1.92
CA ARG A 67 -10.33 17.24 0.80
C ARG A 67 -9.35 16.16 0.38
N ARG A 68 -8.78 16.26 -0.83
CA ARG A 68 -7.69 15.42 -1.31
C ARG A 68 -6.62 16.26 -1.97
N HIS A 69 -5.38 15.79 -1.87
CA HIS A 69 -4.24 16.39 -2.54
C HIS A 69 -4.02 15.71 -3.88
N ILE A 70 -3.80 16.49 -4.94
CA ILE A 70 -3.69 15.99 -6.31
C ILE A 70 -2.41 16.55 -6.93
N ALA A 71 -1.57 15.67 -7.44
CA ALA A 71 -0.37 16.04 -8.19
C ALA A 71 -0.75 16.64 -9.55
N GLU A 72 -0.24 17.83 -9.86
CA GLU A 72 -0.46 18.49 -11.15
C GLU A 72 0.64 18.13 -12.15
N LYS A 73 1.89 18.25 -11.74
CA LYS A 73 3.06 18.01 -12.56
C LYS A 73 3.95 16.90 -12.01
N GLU A 74 3.87 16.67 -10.71
CA GLU A 74 4.69 15.71 -10.00
C GLU A 74 4.34 14.29 -10.46
N THR A 75 5.36 13.55 -10.78
CA THR A 75 5.28 12.11 -11.06
C THR A 75 5.37 11.31 -9.77
N VAL A 76 5.05 10.01 -9.84
CA VAL A 76 5.32 9.06 -8.74
C VAL A 76 6.77 9.12 -8.31
N VAL A 77 7.70 9.27 -9.28
CA VAL A 77 9.14 9.42 -8.99
C VAL A 77 9.45 10.72 -8.26
N ASP A 78 8.86 11.85 -8.69
CA ASP A 78 9.11 13.16 -8.05
C ASP A 78 8.68 13.14 -6.58
N MET A 79 7.48 12.67 -6.30
CA MET A 79 6.95 12.54 -4.95
C MET A 79 7.80 11.58 -4.09
N GLY A 80 8.16 10.43 -4.67
CA GLY A 80 9.01 9.44 -4.01
C GLY A 80 10.40 9.98 -3.65
N VAL A 81 11.01 10.77 -4.53
CA VAL A 81 12.31 11.45 -4.26
C VAL A 81 12.20 12.40 -3.09
N GLN A 82 11.15 13.23 -3.04
CA GLN A 82 10.97 14.18 -1.93
C GLN A 82 10.79 13.46 -0.59
N ALA A 83 9.94 12.43 -0.54
CA ALA A 83 9.77 11.61 0.65
C ALA A 83 11.06 10.91 1.07
N ALA A 84 11.81 10.35 0.11
CA ALA A 84 13.08 9.69 0.36
C ALA A 84 14.14 10.64 0.93
N MET A 85 14.28 11.83 0.36
CA MET A 85 15.25 12.83 0.83
C MET A 85 14.96 13.25 2.27
N GLN A 86 13.71 13.47 2.61
CA GLN A 86 13.30 13.80 3.98
C GLN A 86 13.57 12.63 4.95
N ALA A 87 13.29 11.37 4.55
CA ALA A 87 13.58 10.21 5.38
C ALA A 87 15.08 10.04 5.62
N LEU A 88 15.93 10.28 4.62
CA LEU A 88 17.39 10.27 4.73
C LEU A 88 17.88 11.37 5.67
N GLU A 89 17.36 12.59 5.53
CA GLU A 89 17.69 13.70 6.43
C GLU A 89 17.36 13.38 7.88
N HIS A 90 16.14 12.89 8.15
CA HIS A 90 15.71 12.54 9.51
C HIS A 90 16.49 11.35 10.10
N SER A 91 16.95 10.43 9.25
CA SER A 91 17.75 9.29 9.71
C SER A 91 19.20 9.63 10.01
N GLY A 92 19.73 10.71 9.44
CA GLY A 92 21.16 11.03 9.41
C GLY A 92 22.00 10.06 8.56
N ILE A 93 21.37 9.17 7.79
CA ILE A 93 22.02 8.17 6.94
C ILE A 93 22.18 8.72 5.52
N SER A 94 23.41 8.61 4.99
CA SER A 94 23.68 9.03 3.61
C SER A 94 23.00 8.11 2.59
N ALA A 95 22.50 8.66 1.50
CA ALA A 95 21.97 7.87 0.38
C ALA A 95 22.97 6.82 -0.13
N LYS A 96 24.29 7.09 -0.03
CA LYS A 96 25.35 6.15 -0.44
C LYS A 96 25.46 4.91 0.47
N GLU A 97 24.85 4.94 1.64
CA GLU A 97 24.83 3.83 2.60
C GLU A 97 23.59 2.94 2.42
N ILE A 98 22.65 3.32 1.56
CA ILE A 98 21.48 2.50 1.23
C ILE A 98 21.93 1.33 0.35
N ASP A 99 21.69 0.11 0.83
CA ASP A 99 22.01 -1.13 0.13
C ASP A 99 20.79 -1.70 -0.61
N LEU A 100 19.58 -1.41 -0.12
CA LEU A 100 18.30 -1.90 -0.67
C LEU A 100 17.30 -0.75 -0.78
N LEU A 101 16.64 -0.62 -1.94
CA LEU A 101 15.59 0.35 -2.17
C LEU A 101 14.37 -0.34 -2.78
N ILE A 102 13.25 -0.34 -2.06
CA ILE A 102 11.99 -0.94 -2.54
C ILE A 102 10.95 0.17 -2.65
N VAL A 103 10.31 0.25 -3.81
CA VAL A 103 9.18 1.15 -4.02
C VAL A 103 7.90 0.34 -4.18
N SER A 104 6.90 0.65 -3.35
CA SER A 104 5.55 0.16 -3.51
C SER A 104 4.74 1.16 -4.31
N THR A 105 4.28 0.76 -5.48
CA THR A 105 3.42 1.57 -6.35
C THR A 105 2.60 0.71 -7.30
N LEU A 106 1.40 1.17 -7.66
CA LEU A 106 0.57 0.62 -8.73
C LEU A 106 0.24 1.66 -9.82
N SER A 107 0.65 2.91 -9.61
CA SER A 107 0.34 4.05 -10.49
C SER A 107 1.58 4.62 -11.19
N ALA A 108 2.63 3.81 -11.35
CA ALA A 108 3.85 4.18 -12.05
C ALA A 108 3.55 4.64 -13.50
N GLU A 109 4.22 5.72 -13.92
CA GLU A 109 4.11 6.24 -15.29
C GLU A 109 4.80 5.33 -16.32
N THR A 110 5.76 4.53 -15.88
CA THR A 110 6.52 3.60 -16.73
C THR A 110 6.66 2.24 -16.06
N VAL A 111 6.56 1.17 -16.85
CA VAL A 111 6.85 -0.18 -16.38
C VAL A 111 8.37 -0.41 -16.33
N MET A 112 9.11 0.20 -17.26
CA MET A 112 10.56 0.12 -17.39
C MET A 112 11.12 1.43 -17.93
N PRO A 113 12.13 2.03 -17.27
CA PRO A 113 12.77 1.59 -16.04
C PRO A 113 11.83 1.67 -14.82
N SER A 114 12.13 0.86 -13.77
CA SER A 114 11.36 0.86 -12.53
C SER A 114 11.41 2.21 -11.81
N VAL A 115 10.37 2.51 -11.04
CA VAL A 115 10.31 3.75 -10.22
C VAL A 115 11.47 3.77 -9.22
N SER A 116 11.78 2.64 -8.59
CA SER A 116 12.89 2.49 -7.66
C SER A 116 14.25 2.84 -8.26
N CYS A 117 14.56 2.38 -9.48
CA CYS A 117 15.80 2.74 -10.15
C CYS A 117 15.88 4.23 -10.49
N ARG A 118 14.77 4.84 -10.89
CA ARG A 118 14.71 6.28 -11.20
C ARG A 118 14.87 7.14 -9.93
N ILE A 119 14.31 6.70 -8.80
CA ILE A 119 14.50 7.37 -7.50
C ILE A 119 15.95 7.19 -7.05
N GLN A 120 16.49 5.97 -7.14
CA GLN A 120 17.85 5.61 -6.77
C GLN A 120 18.90 6.54 -7.42
N GLU A 121 18.78 6.77 -8.75
CA GLU A 121 19.63 7.68 -9.47
C GLU A 121 19.54 9.11 -8.92
N ARG A 122 18.32 9.61 -8.73
CA ARG A 122 18.08 11.00 -8.32
C ARG A 122 18.52 11.33 -6.91
N ILE A 123 18.45 10.37 -5.99
CA ILE A 123 18.92 10.56 -4.60
C ILE A 123 20.39 10.19 -4.42
N GLY A 124 21.03 9.61 -5.45
CA GLY A 124 22.44 9.20 -5.41
C GLY A 124 22.71 7.95 -4.57
N ALA A 125 21.75 7.04 -4.42
CA ALA A 125 21.89 5.77 -3.71
C ALA A 125 22.63 4.71 -4.58
N VAL A 126 23.84 5.03 -5.01
CA VAL A 126 24.59 4.31 -6.05
C VAL A 126 24.89 2.84 -5.76
N ARG A 127 24.74 2.40 -4.51
CA ARG A 127 25.00 1.01 -4.09
C ARG A 127 23.72 0.18 -3.98
N ALA A 128 22.56 0.84 -3.95
CA ALA A 128 21.30 0.18 -3.66
C ALA A 128 20.89 -0.79 -4.78
N VAL A 129 20.50 -1.99 -4.39
CA VAL A 129 19.70 -2.88 -5.24
C VAL A 129 18.26 -2.39 -5.20
N CYS A 130 17.64 -2.28 -6.37
CA CYS A 130 16.36 -1.61 -6.52
C CYS A 130 15.32 -2.50 -7.19
N PHE A 131 14.09 -2.53 -6.67
CA PHE A 131 12.93 -3.12 -7.35
C PHE A 131 11.63 -2.48 -6.90
N ASP A 132 10.62 -2.56 -7.76
CA ASP A 132 9.26 -2.14 -7.45
C ASP A 132 8.44 -3.34 -6.98
N LEU A 133 7.49 -3.09 -6.07
CA LEU A 133 6.55 -4.06 -5.54
C LEU A 133 5.13 -3.52 -5.75
N ASN A 134 4.25 -4.37 -6.26
CA ASN A 134 2.82 -4.06 -6.38
C ASN A 134 2.01 -5.02 -5.51
N ALA A 135 1.44 -4.49 -4.45
CA ALA A 135 0.43 -5.15 -3.62
C ALA A 135 -0.63 -4.14 -3.15
N ALA A 136 -0.89 -3.13 -3.97
CA ALA A 136 -1.86 -2.07 -3.73
C ALA A 136 -1.74 -1.49 -2.30
N CYS A 137 -2.86 -1.37 -1.58
CA CYS A 137 -2.91 -0.78 -0.23
C CYS A 137 -2.04 -1.50 0.81
N SER A 138 -1.71 -2.78 0.62
CA SER A 138 -0.81 -3.54 1.51
C SER A 138 0.66 -3.45 1.09
N GLY A 139 0.94 -2.77 -0.03
CA GLY A 139 2.26 -2.77 -0.66
C GLY A 139 3.37 -2.24 0.26
N PHE A 140 3.12 -1.15 0.99
CA PHE A 140 4.12 -0.61 1.92
C PHE A 140 4.48 -1.60 3.03
N LEU A 141 3.49 -2.28 3.64
CA LEU A 141 3.74 -3.27 4.68
C LEU A 141 4.49 -4.50 4.15
N LEU A 142 4.15 -4.96 2.92
CA LEU A 142 4.86 -6.08 2.30
C LEU A 142 6.27 -5.69 1.86
N ALA A 143 6.49 -4.44 1.43
CA ALA A 143 7.84 -3.92 1.17
C ALA A 143 8.68 -3.85 2.46
N TYR A 144 8.08 -3.40 3.57
CA TYR A 144 8.71 -3.39 4.89
C TYR A 144 9.09 -4.80 5.32
N GLN A 145 8.16 -5.75 5.28
CA GLN A 145 8.40 -7.16 5.61
C GLN A 145 9.49 -7.80 4.73
N SER A 146 9.50 -7.48 3.43
CA SER A 146 10.55 -7.95 2.52
C SER A 146 11.91 -7.38 2.91
N ALA A 147 11.99 -6.09 3.19
CA ALA A 147 13.23 -5.46 3.62
C ALA A 147 13.74 -6.03 4.94
N GLU A 148 12.85 -6.25 5.92
CA GLU A 148 13.22 -6.89 7.19
C GLU A 148 13.84 -8.26 6.96
N ALA A 149 13.24 -9.12 6.15
CA ALA A 149 13.78 -10.44 5.83
C ALA A 149 15.18 -10.36 5.18
N TYR A 150 15.42 -9.38 4.31
CA TYR A 150 16.75 -9.16 3.72
C TYR A 150 17.77 -8.63 4.75
N LEU A 151 17.36 -7.71 5.62
CA LEU A 151 18.22 -7.16 6.65
C LEU A 151 18.57 -8.24 7.70
N GLU A 152 17.60 -9.03 8.16
CA GLU A 152 17.81 -10.14 9.10
C GLU A 152 18.72 -11.24 8.53
N SER A 153 18.64 -11.51 7.23
CA SER A 153 19.52 -12.48 6.57
C SER A 153 20.98 -12.01 6.47
N GLY A 154 21.22 -10.72 6.74
CA GLY A 154 22.53 -10.08 6.57
C GLY A 154 22.89 -9.79 5.11
N ALA A 155 21.98 -10.00 4.16
CA ALA A 155 22.20 -9.69 2.75
C ALA A 155 22.40 -8.18 2.52
N TYR A 156 21.66 -7.36 3.27
CA TYR A 156 21.78 -5.90 3.26
C TYR A 156 21.82 -5.37 4.71
N LYS A 157 22.30 -4.14 4.88
CA LYS A 157 22.41 -3.48 6.20
C LYS A 157 21.43 -2.33 6.38
N THR A 158 21.14 -1.63 5.28
CA THR A 158 20.32 -0.43 5.30
C THR A 158 19.33 -0.46 4.14
N ALA A 159 18.06 -0.33 4.44
CA ALA A 159 17.02 -0.30 3.43
C ALA A 159 16.26 1.03 3.44
N LEU A 160 15.85 1.47 2.26
CA LEU A 160 14.92 2.58 2.04
C LEU A 160 13.65 2.03 1.40
N ILE A 161 12.52 2.18 2.10
CA ILE A 161 11.20 1.76 1.63
C ILE A 161 10.38 2.99 1.31
N ILE A 162 9.75 3.00 0.15
CA ILE A 162 8.96 4.13 -0.34
C ILE A 162 7.61 3.59 -0.80
N GLY A 163 6.51 4.21 -0.35
CA GLY A 163 5.21 4.11 -0.98
C GLY A 163 4.95 5.42 -1.72
N SER A 164 4.66 5.37 -3.01
CA SER A 164 4.38 6.56 -3.80
C SER A 164 3.28 6.28 -4.82
N GLU A 165 2.21 7.08 -4.78
CA GLU A 165 1.06 6.87 -5.64
C GLU A 165 0.53 8.17 -6.22
N ARG A 166 0.19 8.12 -7.51
CA ARG A 166 -0.56 9.14 -8.22
C ARG A 166 -1.89 8.55 -8.70
N LEU A 167 -2.77 8.28 -7.75
CA LEU A 167 -4.05 7.59 -8.02
C LEU A 167 -5.00 8.45 -8.85
N SER A 168 -4.84 9.77 -8.81
CA SER A 168 -5.62 10.72 -9.61
C SER A 168 -5.58 10.43 -11.11
N ASN A 169 -4.51 9.80 -11.62
CA ASN A 169 -4.36 9.43 -13.02
C ASN A 169 -5.15 8.19 -13.42
N ILE A 170 -5.45 7.30 -12.47
CA ILE A 170 -6.06 5.99 -12.73
C ILE A 170 -7.47 5.85 -12.20
N ILE A 171 -8.01 6.86 -11.51
CA ILE A 171 -9.43 6.90 -11.13
C ILE A 171 -10.29 7.45 -12.25
N ASP A 172 -11.56 7.08 -12.27
CA ASP A 172 -12.57 7.70 -13.13
C ASP A 172 -13.21 8.87 -12.38
N TRP A 173 -12.90 10.10 -12.82
CA TRP A 173 -13.46 11.32 -12.24
C TRP A 173 -14.97 11.47 -12.47
N LYS A 174 -15.59 10.62 -13.30
CA LYS A 174 -17.04 10.54 -13.52
C LYS A 174 -17.71 9.45 -12.67
N ASP A 175 -16.94 8.59 -12.03
CA ASP A 175 -17.48 7.60 -11.09
C ASP A 175 -17.47 8.14 -9.68
N ARG A 176 -18.64 8.47 -9.14
CA ARG A 176 -18.83 8.94 -7.77
C ARG A 176 -18.25 8.02 -6.70
N ASN A 177 -18.18 6.70 -6.95
CA ASN A 177 -17.74 5.74 -5.95
C ASN A 177 -16.23 5.75 -5.75
N SER A 178 -15.48 6.14 -6.77
CA SER A 178 -14.01 6.16 -6.74
C SER A 178 -13.42 7.57 -6.64
N CYS A 179 -13.96 8.58 -7.34
CA CYS A 179 -13.36 9.91 -7.39
C CYS A 179 -13.33 10.65 -6.03
N ILE A 180 -14.20 10.26 -5.10
CA ILE A 180 -14.29 10.88 -3.78
C ILE A 180 -13.25 10.36 -2.77
N LEU A 181 -12.57 9.24 -3.06
CA LEU A 181 -11.76 8.50 -2.07
C LEU A 181 -10.27 8.76 -2.20
N PHE A 182 -9.76 8.91 -3.40
CA PHE A 182 -8.33 8.83 -3.67
C PHE A 182 -7.68 10.20 -3.84
N GLY A 183 -6.42 10.28 -3.44
CA GLY A 183 -5.51 11.38 -3.67
C GLY A 183 -4.12 10.87 -3.98
N ASP A 184 -3.15 11.78 -4.06
CA ASP A 184 -1.78 11.52 -4.43
C ASP A 184 -0.83 11.84 -3.29
N GLY A 185 0.30 11.15 -3.21
CA GLY A 185 1.32 11.39 -2.21
C GLY A 185 2.38 10.30 -2.14
N ALA A 186 3.38 10.54 -1.32
CA ALA A 186 4.44 9.58 -1.04
C ALA A 186 4.83 9.59 0.44
N GLY A 187 5.25 8.43 0.92
CA GLY A 187 5.88 8.24 2.23
C GLY A 187 7.11 7.35 2.11
N ALA A 188 8.10 7.57 2.97
CA ALA A 188 9.33 6.79 2.98
C ALA A 188 9.83 6.53 4.39
N VAL A 189 10.53 5.39 4.57
CA VAL A 189 11.23 5.05 5.82
C VAL A 189 12.62 4.51 5.51
N VAL A 190 13.59 4.86 6.35
CA VAL A 190 14.92 4.24 6.38
C VAL A 190 14.95 3.20 7.50
N LEU A 191 15.42 2.00 7.19
CA LEU A 191 15.45 0.84 8.08
C LEU A 191 16.87 0.34 8.28
N THR A 192 17.19 -0.06 9.52
CA THR A 192 18.42 -0.79 9.88
C THR A 192 18.12 -1.87 10.91
N CYS A 193 18.94 -2.94 10.96
CA CYS A 193 18.87 -3.91 12.05
C CYS A 193 19.31 -3.32 13.38
N THR A 194 18.76 -3.86 14.47
CA THR A 194 19.18 -3.60 15.85
C THR A 194 19.39 -4.93 16.58
N ASP A 195 20.10 -4.88 17.71
CA ASP A 195 20.31 -6.05 18.59
C ASP A 195 19.08 -6.37 19.45
N LYS A 196 17.99 -5.63 19.30
CA LYS A 196 16.74 -5.89 20.03
C LYS A 196 16.01 -7.09 19.44
N LYS A 197 15.12 -7.69 20.21
CA LYS A 197 14.20 -8.71 19.74
C LYS A 197 13.17 -8.08 18.80
N GLY A 198 12.99 -8.67 17.62
CA GLY A 198 11.98 -8.28 16.65
C GLY A 198 10.59 -8.83 16.95
N TYR A 199 9.61 -8.29 16.25
CA TYR A 199 8.24 -8.80 16.23
C TYR A 199 7.96 -9.54 14.93
N ARG A 200 7.08 -10.53 14.99
CA ARG A 200 6.68 -11.32 13.82
C ARG A 200 5.55 -10.64 13.06
N PHE A 201 5.62 -10.72 11.74
CA PHE A 201 4.55 -10.30 10.86
C PHE A 201 3.49 -11.37 10.64
N ILE A 202 2.27 -10.93 10.41
CA ILE A 202 1.19 -11.74 9.83
C ILE A 202 0.70 -11.06 8.56
N SER A 203 0.60 -11.84 7.48
CA SER A 203 0.03 -11.39 6.20
C SER A 203 -0.81 -12.50 5.60
N HIS A 204 -1.99 -12.13 5.09
CA HIS A 204 -2.88 -13.04 4.37
C HIS A 204 -3.29 -12.44 3.02
N SER A 205 -3.57 -13.31 2.06
CA SER A 205 -4.10 -12.92 0.75
C SER A 205 -5.35 -13.72 0.44
N ASP A 206 -6.38 -13.06 -0.11
CA ASP A 206 -7.60 -13.70 -0.56
C ASP A 206 -7.87 -13.35 -2.03
N GLY A 207 -7.33 -14.16 -2.93
CA GLY A 207 -7.49 -13.99 -4.38
C GLY A 207 -8.93 -14.15 -4.87
N SER A 208 -9.83 -14.76 -4.08
CA SER A 208 -11.24 -14.93 -4.45
C SER A 208 -12.00 -13.60 -4.51
N MET A 209 -11.50 -12.56 -3.84
CA MET A 209 -12.11 -11.22 -3.76
C MET A 209 -11.54 -10.23 -4.79
N GLY A 210 -10.69 -10.66 -5.71
CA GLY A 210 -10.00 -9.81 -6.69
C GLY A 210 -10.90 -8.90 -7.53
N ASN A 211 -12.15 -9.32 -7.77
CA ASN A 211 -13.12 -8.50 -8.51
C ASN A 211 -13.71 -7.32 -7.71
N ALA A 212 -13.54 -7.28 -6.39
CA ALA A 212 -14.09 -6.22 -5.56
C ALA A 212 -13.35 -4.87 -5.72
N LEU A 213 -12.06 -4.92 -6.07
CA LEU A 213 -11.25 -3.74 -6.35
C LEU A 213 -10.20 -4.12 -7.39
N ARG A 214 -10.27 -3.54 -8.58
CA ARG A 214 -9.38 -3.89 -9.68
C ARG A 214 -9.00 -2.70 -10.53
N LEU A 215 -7.81 -2.80 -11.13
CA LEU A 215 -7.32 -1.95 -12.21
C LEU A 215 -6.84 -2.88 -13.32
N GLU A 216 -7.49 -2.82 -14.49
CA GLU A 216 -7.08 -3.63 -15.63
C GLU A 216 -5.89 -2.98 -16.33
N HIS A 217 -4.91 -3.80 -16.71
CA HIS A 217 -3.79 -3.38 -17.54
C HIS A 217 -4.09 -3.66 -19.03
N HIS A 218 -3.60 -2.81 -19.91
CA HIS A 218 -3.93 -2.89 -21.35
C HIS A 218 -3.28 -4.08 -22.10
N TYR A 219 -2.42 -4.86 -21.44
CA TYR A 219 -1.68 -5.95 -22.12
C TYR A 219 -2.56 -7.12 -22.57
N ASP A 220 -3.77 -7.30 -22.02
CA ASP A 220 -4.59 -8.47 -22.23
C ASP A 220 -5.70 -8.35 -23.27
N ARG A 221 -5.81 -7.23 -23.94
CA ARG A 221 -6.84 -7.10 -24.97
C ARG A 221 -6.30 -7.60 -26.30
N ASN A 222 -6.74 -8.81 -26.68
CA ASN A 222 -6.69 -9.36 -28.04
C ASN A 222 -5.49 -10.21 -28.48
N LEU A 223 -5.03 -11.14 -27.65
CA LEU A 223 -4.21 -12.25 -28.14
C LEU A 223 -5.02 -13.33 -28.91
N GLU A 224 -6.35 -13.24 -28.93
CA GLU A 224 -7.22 -14.33 -29.45
C GLU A 224 -7.73 -14.14 -30.86
N THR A 225 -7.38 -13.10 -31.62
CA THR A 225 -7.84 -12.98 -33.00
C THR A 225 -6.70 -12.78 -33.99
N GLU A 226 -6.57 -13.73 -34.91
CA GLU A 226 -5.64 -13.71 -36.07
C GLU A 226 -5.75 -12.47 -36.98
N GLN A 227 -6.67 -11.53 -36.69
CA GLN A 227 -6.96 -10.36 -37.50
C GLN A 227 -6.43 -9.06 -36.91
N HIS A 228 -5.66 -9.08 -35.84
CA HIS A 228 -5.11 -7.85 -35.28
C HIS A 228 -3.84 -7.39 -35.99
N ARG A 229 -4.05 -6.77 -37.14
CA ARG A 229 -3.15 -5.70 -37.58
C ARG A 229 -3.13 -4.64 -36.50
N LEU A 230 -1.90 -4.20 -36.16
CA LEU A 230 -1.52 -3.09 -35.32
C LEU A 230 -2.37 -1.82 -35.55
N SER A 231 -3.65 -1.83 -35.23
CA SER A 231 -4.38 -0.61 -34.96
C SER A 231 -4.16 -0.31 -33.49
N ILE A 232 -3.13 0.47 -33.20
CA ILE A 232 -2.98 1.20 -31.94
C ILE A 232 -4.08 2.27 -31.96
N GLU A 233 -5.33 1.86 -31.86
CA GLU A 233 -6.37 2.76 -31.39
C GLU A 233 -6.01 3.08 -29.94
N GLN A 234 -5.90 4.37 -29.65
CA GLN A 234 -5.59 4.92 -28.32
C GLN A 234 -6.44 4.19 -27.30
N SER A 235 -5.83 3.27 -26.58
CA SER A 235 -6.50 2.48 -25.57
C SER A 235 -7.04 3.42 -24.51
N ALA A 236 -8.33 3.37 -24.26
CA ALA A 236 -8.94 4.03 -23.11
C ALA A 236 -8.13 3.65 -21.87
N SER A 237 -7.59 4.64 -21.16
CA SER A 237 -6.79 4.38 -19.96
C SER A 237 -7.59 3.52 -18.99
N SER A 238 -7.02 2.42 -18.52
CA SER A 238 -7.66 1.59 -17.49
C SER A 238 -7.96 2.44 -16.26
N LYS A 239 -9.14 2.26 -15.72
CA LYS A 239 -9.61 2.98 -14.54
C LYS A 239 -9.88 1.99 -13.41
N VAL A 240 -9.65 2.44 -12.19
CA VAL A 240 -10.00 1.68 -10.99
C VAL A 240 -11.50 1.42 -10.96
N SER A 241 -11.86 0.14 -10.78
CA SER A 241 -13.24 -0.31 -10.55
C SER A 241 -13.36 -0.86 -9.14
N MET A 242 -14.38 -0.45 -8.38
CA MET A 242 -14.53 -0.81 -6.98
C MET A 242 -15.98 -1.11 -6.59
N ASP A 243 -16.21 -2.28 -5.97
CA ASP A 243 -17.39 -2.56 -5.14
C ASP A 243 -17.08 -2.14 -3.69
N GLY A 244 -17.43 -0.89 -3.36
CA GLY A 244 -17.16 -0.33 -2.04
C GLY A 244 -17.82 -1.09 -0.89
N GLN A 245 -18.97 -1.76 -1.11
CA GLN A 245 -19.63 -2.57 -0.08
C GLN A 245 -18.86 -3.88 0.19
N ALA A 246 -18.38 -4.54 -0.87
CA ALA A 246 -17.57 -5.75 -0.72
C ALA A 246 -16.25 -5.44 -0.02
N VAL A 247 -15.57 -4.34 -0.41
CA VAL A 247 -14.34 -3.87 0.24
C VAL A 247 -14.57 -3.54 1.71
N PHE A 248 -15.65 -2.84 2.04
CA PHE A 248 -15.98 -2.52 3.44
C PHE A 248 -16.19 -3.80 4.27
N ARG A 249 -17.06 -4.72 3.81
CA ARG A 249 -17.32 -5.99 4.51
C ARG A 249 -16.04 -6.82 4.70
N PHE A 250 -15.19 -6.85 3.70
CA PHE A 250 -13.89 -7.52 3.79
C PHE A 250 -13.02 -6.88 4.88
N ALA A 251 -12.84 -5.57 4.86
CA ALA A 251 -11.95 -4.85 5.78
C ALA A 251 -12.40 -5.02 7.24
N VAL A 252 -13.68 -4.74 7.56
CA VAL A 252 -14.19 -4.82 8.94
C VAL A 252 -14.21 -6.24 9.52
N ARG A 253 -14.18 -7.25 8.64
CA ARG A 253 -14.10 -8.65 9.08
C ARG A 253 -12.65 -9.11 9.25
N ARG A 254 -11.76 -8.78 8.31
CA ARG A 254 -10.41 -9.34 8.24
C ARG A 254 -9.39 -8.58 9.08
N VAL A 255 -9.49 -7.26 9.15
CA VAL A 255 -8.50 -6.47 9.89
C VAL A 255 -8.47 -6.81 11.39
N PRO A 256 -9.62 -6.93 12.12
CA PRO A 256 -9.61 -7.37 13.50
C PRO A 256 -8.99 -8.76 13.69
N GLN A 257 -9.24 -9.71 12.76
CA GLN A 257 -8.66 -11.04 12.82
C GLN A 257 -7.13 -11.00 12.73
N VAL A 258 -6.58 -10.21 11.78
CA VAL A 258 -5.13 -10.04 11.64
C VAL A 258 -4.51 -9.37 12.87
N ILE A 259 -5.19 -8.40 13.49
CA ILE A 259 -4.73 -7.77 14.73
C ILE A 259 -4.63 -8.82 15.84
N GLU A 260 -5.66 -9.63 16.06
CA GLU A 260 -5.62 -10.69 17.07
C GLU A 260 -4.50 -11.71 16.79
N GLU A 261 -4.34 -12.11 15.55
CA GLU A 261 -3.29 -13.05 15.15
C GLU A 261 -1.89 -12.49 15.41
N VAL A 262 -1.61 -11.24 15.03
CA VAL A 262 -0.29 -10.64 15.23
C VAL A 262 0.02 -10.43 16.72
N LEU A 263 -0.96 -10.07 17.53
CA LEU A 263 -0.80 -10.00 18.98
C LEU A 263 -0.50 -11.36 19.57
N CYS A 264 -1.29 -12.38 19.21
CA CYS A 264 -1.15 -13.75 19.69
C CYS A 264 0.25 -14.33 19.39
N ILE A 265 0.74 -14.23 18.15
CA ILE A 265 2.05 -14.81 17.79
C ILE A 265 3.25 -14.10 18.44
N ASN A 266 3.05 -12.84 18.88
CA ASN A 266 4.06 -12.07 19.57
C ASN A 266 3.90 -12.11 21.11
N GLY A 267 2.86 -12.79 21.61
CA GLY A 267 2.59 -12.89 23.05
C GLY A 267 2.23 -11.55 23.69
N LEU A 268 1.57 -10.66 22.92
CA LEU A 268 1.17 -9.33 23.37
C LEU A 268 -0.33 -9.27 23.65
N SER A 269 -0.69 -8.48 24.64
CA SER A 269 -2.08 -8.08 24.89
C SER A 269 -2.40 -6.75 24.20
N ARG A 270 -3.67 -6.40 24.08
CA ARG A 270 -4.09 -5.12 23.46
C ARG A 270 -3.65 -3.91 24.28
N GLU A 271 -3.58 -4.05 25.59
CA GLU A 271 -3.21 -3.01 26.54
C GLU A 271 -1.71 -2.66 26.48
N GLU A 272 -0.89 -3.53 25.90
CA GLU A 272 0.54 -3.30 25.66
C GLU A 272 0.82 -2.52 24.37
N ILE A 273 -0.23 -2.22 23.57
CA ILE A 273 -0.09 -1.49 22.30
C ILE A 273 -0.42 -0.02 22.51
N ASP A 274 0.56 0.83 22.36
CA ASP A 274 0.40 2.30 22.50
C ASP A 274 -0.38 2.92 21.35
N CYS A 275 -0.27 2.38 20.12
CA CYS A 275 -0.91 2.95 18.95
C CYS A 275 -1.14 1.93 17.83
N TYR A 276 -2.34 1.96 17.22
CA TYR A 276 -2.68 1.22 16.02
C TYR A 276 -2.67 2.17 14.81
N VAL A 277 -1.78 1.96 13.86
CA VAL A 277 -1.73 2.73 12.61
C VAL A 277 -2.37 1.90 11.50
N LEU A 278 -3.66 2.10 11.28
CA LEU A 278 -4.45 1.40 10.27
C LEU A 278 -4.33 2.08 8.90
N HIS A 279 -4.55 1.32 7.82
CA HIS A 279 -4.74 1.90 6.49
C HIS A 279 -5.97 2.82 6.50
N GLN A 280 -5.79 4.07 6.09
CA GLN A 280 -6.82 5.12 6.17
C GLN A 280 -7.68 5.18 4.90
N ALA A 281 -8.34 4.07 4.54
CA ALA A 281 -9.22 4.01 3.38
C ALA A 281 -10.44 4.93 3.53
N ASN A 282 -11.11 4.86 4.67
CA ASN A 282 -12.14 5.81 5.10
C ASN A 282 -12.38 5.68 6.61
N GLN A 283 -12.94 6.74 7.20
CA GLN A 283 -13.19 6.83 8.63
C GLN A 283 -14.08 5.70 9.17
N ARG A 284 -15.12 5.30 8.43
CA ARG A 284 -16.06 4.24 8.87
C ARG A 284 -15.39 2.87 9.00
N ILE A 285 -14.40 2.55 8.15
CA ILE A 285 -13.62 1.32 8.29
C ILE A 285 -12.76 1.41 9.55
N VAL A 286 -12.07 2.53 9.76
CA VAL A 286 -11.21 2.73 10.94
C VAL A 286 -12.03 2.61 12.22
N GLU A 287 -13.17 3.29 12.31
CA GLU A 287 -14.09 3.23 13.47
C GLU A 287 -14.68 1.84 13.71
N ALA A 288 -14.94 1.08 12.65
CA ALA A 288 -15.50 -0.28 12.77
C ALA A 288 -14.44 -1.32 13.18
N VAL A 289 -13.16 -1.02 13.02
CA VAL A 289 -12.03 -1.88 13.40
C VAL A 289 -11.54 -1.57 14.81
N ALA A 290 -11.60 -0.28 15.23
CA ALA A 290 -11.20 0.19 16.56
C ALA A 290 -12.17 -0.29 17.64
#